data_21dc08e69f989511a7e9d8f8690ff472
#
_entry.id   21dc08e69f989511a7e9d8f8690ff472
#
_cell.length_a   1.000
_cell.length_b   1.000
_cell.length_c   1.000
_cell.angle_alpha   90.00
_cell.angle_beta   90.00
_cell.angle_gamma   90.00
#
_symmetry.space_group_name_H-M   'P 1'
#
loop_
_entity.id
_entity.type
_entity.pdbx_description
1 polymer ?
#
loop_
_entity_poly.entity_id
_entity_poly.type
_entity_poly.pdbx_seq_one_letter_code
_entity_poly.pdbx_strand_id
1 'polypeptide(L)'
;MTKIIELAHALGEEIAKSAEIAALEEAKNAFTADAELQKMMSEYETERRLLGEEFAKSADETDKSVIENLKKRLEELSGEIMKNDNYNKFAAAQQAMDALMADVNAEIKFCITGERPSTCTHDCSTCAGCH
;
A
#
# COMPACT_ATOMS: atom_id res chain seq x y z
N MET A 1 30.05 -14.81 -7.16
CA MET A 1 28.81 -14.88 -6.40
C MET A 1 28.64 -16.25 -5.73
N THR A 2 28.07 -16.29 -4.56
CA THR A 2 27.72 -17.56 -3.93
C THR A 2 26.51 -18.18 -4.63
N LYS A 3 26.36 -19.48 -4.53
CA LYS A 3 25.20 -20.18 -5.08
C LYS A 3 23.86 -19.63 -4.52
N ILE A 4 23.84 -19.20 -3.27
CA ILE A 4 22.67 -18.58 -2.64
C ILE A 4 22.25 -17.33 -3.43
N ILE A 5 23.19 -16.48 -3.78
CA ILE A 5 22.89 -15.23 -4.51
C ILE A 5 22.49 -15.54 -5.96
N GLU A 6 23.08 -16.55 -6.57
CA GLU A 6 22.69 -16.99 -7.91
C GLU A 6 21.24 -17.48 -7.94
N LEU A 7 20.83 -18.26 -6.93
CA LEU A 7 19.44 -18.71 -6.79
C LEU A 7 18.48 -17.55 -6.49
N ALA A 8 18.92 -16.60 -5.67
CA ALA A 8 18.13 -15.40 -5.40
C ALA A 8 17.93 -14.57 -6.67
N HIS A 9 18.96 -14.45 -7.50
CA HIS A 9 18.88 -13.77 -8.79
C HIS A 9 17.87 -14.47 -9.72
N ALA A 10 17.96 -15.80 -9.83
CA ALA A 10 17.05 -16.59 -10.64
C ALA A 10 15.60 -16.44 -10.16
N LEU A 11 15.39 -16.44 -8.84
CA LEU A 11 14.08 -16.20 -8.24
C LEU A 11 13.55 -14.80 -8.60
N GLY A 12 14.42 -13.78 -8.51
CA GLY A 12 14.08 -12.41 -8.90
C GLY A 12 13.66 -12.31 -10.35
N GLU A 13 14.34 -13.02 -11.26
CA GLU A 13 13.99 -13.05 -12.68
C GLU A 13 12.60 -13.68 -12.90
N GLU A 14 12.28 -14.75 -12.16
CA GLU A 14 10.97 -15.38 -12.25
C GLU A 14 9.85 -14.48 -11.70
N ILE A 15 10.11 -13.78 -10.60
CA ILE A 15 9.18 -12.79 -10.04
C ILE A 15 8.93 -11.67 -11.06
N ALA A 16 9.99 -11.19 -11.72
CA ALA A 16 9.89 -10.13 -12.73
C ALA A 16 9.01 -10.52 -13.93
N LYS A 17 8.88 -11.81 -14.21
CA LYS A 17 8.02 -12.35 -15.29
C LYS A 17 6.61 -12.69 -14.81
N SER A 18 6.33 -12.55 -13.51
CA SER A 18 5.05 -12.95 -12.92
C SER A 18 3.89 -12.09 -13.42
N ALA A 19 2.69 -12.66 -13.36
CA ALA A 19 1.45 -11.93 -13.66
C ALA A 19 1.24 -10.76 -12.70
N GLU A 20 1.68 -10.91 -11.45
CA GLU A 20 1.58 -9.88 -10.41
C GLU A 20 2.40 -8.62 -10.79
N ILE A 21 3.62 -8.81 -11.29
CA ILE A 21 4.46 -7.69 -11.75
C ILE A 21 3.84 -7.03 -12.99
N ALA A 22 3.37 -7.82 -13.95
CA ALA A 22 2.73 -7.28 -15.16
C ALA A 22 1.49 -6.45 -14.81
N ALA A 23 0.66 -6.95 -13.89
CA ALA A 23 -0.52 -6.23 -13.41
C ALA A 23 -0.16 -4.96 -12.65
N LEU A 24 0.89 -5.01 -11.84
CA LEU A 24 1.38 -3.86 -11.10
C LEU A 24 1.87 -2.75 -12.02
N GLU A 25 2.66 -3.09 -13.04
CA GLU A 25 3.16 -2.13 -14.03
C GLU A 25 2.02 -1.48 -14.81
N GLU A 26 1.06 -2.27 -15.26
CA GLU A 26 -0.11 -1.77 -15.98
C GLU A 26 -0.93 -0.82 -15.10
N ALA A 27 -1.21 -1.23 -13.86
CA ALA A 27 -1.97 -0.43 -12.90
C ALA A 27 -1.24 0.87 -12.53
N LYS A 28 0.08 0.80 -12.37
CA LYS A 28 0.93 1.96 -12.09
C LYS A 28 0.90 2.96 -13.24
N ASN A 29 0.98 2.47 -14.48
CA ASN A 29 0.95 3.33 -15.67
C ASN A 29 -0.41 4.04 -15.79
N ALA A 30 -1.50 3.33 -15.55
CA ALA A 30 -2.85 3.91 -15.54
C ALA A 30 -3.02 4.95 -14.41
N PHE A 31 -2.48 4.64 -13.24
CA PHE A 31 -2.49 5.54 -12.08
C PHE A 31 -1.74 6.84 -12.38
N THR A 32 -0.52 6.74 -12.93
CA THR A 32 0.29 7.94 -13.26
C THR A 32 -0.30 8.75 -14.42
N ALA A 33 -0.96 8.10 -15.36
CA ALA A 33 -1.57 8.75 -16.52
C ALA A 33 -2.92 9.41 -16.22
N ASP A 34 -3.53 9.08 -15.08
CA ASP A 34 -4.82 9.66 -14.67
C ASP A 34 -4.60 11.06 -14.10
N ALA A 35 -4.72 12.08 -14.96
CA ALA A 35 -4.44 13.47 -14.60
C ALA A 35 -5.37 13.99 -13.50
N GLU A 36 -6.63 13.58 -13.49
CA GLU A 36 -7.60 13.97 -12.47
C GLU A 36 -7.22 13.39 -11.10
N LEU A 37 -6.86 12.11 -11.08
CA LEU A 37 -6.39 11.45 -9.86
C LEU A 37 -5.14 12.10 -9.31
N GLN A 38 -4.16 12.39 -10.17
CA GLN A 38 -2.91 13.05 -9.76
C GLN A 38 -3.18 14.44 -9.19
N LYS A 39 -4.11 15.17 -9.77
CA LYS A 39 -4.53 16.49 -9.29
C LYS A 39 -5.16 16.36 -7.88
N MET A 40 -6.07 15.42 -7.70
CA MET A 40 -6.73 15.19 -6.39
C MET A 40 -5.71 14.81 -5.32
N MET A 41 -4.75 13.96 -5.65
CA MET A 41 -3.70 13.54 -4.73
C MET A 41 -2.76 14.67 -4.35
N SER A 42 -2.40 15.53 -5.32
CA SER A 42 -1.59 16.72 -5.09
C SER A 42 -2.32 17.72 -4.19
N GLU A 43 -3.60 17.94 -4.45
CA GLU A 43 -4.45 18.81 -3.63
C GLU A 43 -4.55 18.24 -2.20
N TYR A 44 -4.75 16.95 -2.06
CA TYR A 44 -4.81 16.28 -0.75
C TYR A 44 -3.51 16.51 0.06
N GLU A 45 -2.35 16.35 -0.56
CA GLU A 45 -1.06 16.58 0.11
C GLU A 45 -0.88 18.04 0.50
N THR A 46 -1.30 18.98 -0.34
CA THR A 46 -1.24 20.43 -0.06
C THR A 46 -2.14 20.77 1.14
N GLU A 47 -3.39 20.29 1.13
CA GLU A 47 -4.34 20.54 2.21
C GLU A 47 -3.88 19.93 3.52
N ARG A 48 -3.32 18.73 3.46
CA ARG A 48 -2.77 18.04 4.64
C ARG A 48 -1.60 18.82 5.24
N ARG A 49 -0.71 19.34 4.39
CA ARG A 49 0.42 20.16 4.83
C ARG A 49 -0.06 21.46 5.49
N LEU A 50 -1.04 22.12 4.87
CA LEU A 50 -1.63 23.34 5.42
C LEU A 50 -2.30 23.10 6.77
N LEU A 51 -2.98 21.97 6.94
CA LEU A 51 -3.57 21.58 8.22
C LEU A 51 -2.50 21.37 9.29
N GLY A 52 -1.40 20.70 8.94
CA GLY A 52 -0.26 20.52 9.83
C GLY A 52 0.36 21.85 10.25
N GLU A 53 0.51 22.78 9.33
CA GLU A 53 1.02 24.14 9.60
C GLU A 53 0.09 24.90 10.54
N GLU A 54 -1.22 24.76 10.35
CA GLU A 54 -2.21 25.43 11.21
C GLU A 54 -2.16 24.90 12.64
N PHE A 55 -2.01 23.57 12.81
CA PHE A 55 -1.86 22.97 14.13
C PHE A 55 -0.54 23.32 14.81
N ALA A 56 0.50 23.65 14.06
CA ALA A 56 1.80 24.05 14.60
C ALA A 56 1.82 25.48 15.14
N LYS A 57 0.82 26.30 14.80
CA LYS A 57 0.69 27.66 15.31
C LYS A 57 0.32 27.65 16.81
N SER A 58 0.63 28.74 17.51
CA SER A 58 0.19 28.90 18.91
C SER A 58 -1.34 28.93 18.98
N ALA A 59 -1.92 28.62 20.14
CA ALA A 59 -3.36 28.61 20.36
C ALA A 59 -4.04 29.91 19.98
N ASP A 60 -3.35 31.05 20.16
CA ASP A 60 -3.89 32.40 19.83
C ASP A 60 -3.87 32.69 18.34
N GLU A 61 -2.99 32.03 17.59
CA GLU A 61 -2.83 32.23 16.14
C GLU A 61 -3.61 31.20 15.33
N THR A 62 -4.05 30.12 15.94
CA THR A 62 -4.78 29.03 15.28
C THR A 62 -6.19 29.48 14.94
N ASP A 63 -6.57 29.31 13.67
CA ASP A 63 -7.92 29.61 13.18
C ASP A 63 -8.74 28.32 13.07
N LYS A 64 -9.71 28.15 13.95
CA LYS A 64 -10.59 26.98 13.98
C LYS A 64 -11.41 26.80 12.70
N SER A 65 -11.81 27.91 12.09
CA SER A 65 -12.57 27.92 10.84
C SER A 65 -11.72 27.35 9.69
N VAL A 66 -10.44 27.74 9.63
CA VAL A 66 -9.48 27.19 8.65
C VAL A 66 -9.30 25.68 8.86
N ILE A 67 -9.14 25.25 10.11
CA ILE A 67 -8.98 23.83 10.45
C ILE A 67 -10.21 23.01 10.00
N GLU A 68 -11.40 23.49 10.29
CA GLU A 68 -12.64 22.81 9.91
C GLU A 68 -12.79 22.71 8.40
N ASN A 69 -12.48 23.78 7.66
CA ASN A 69 -12.55 23.80 6.21
C ASN A 69 -11.53 22.84 5.59
N LEU A 70 -10.30 22.82 6.10
CA LEU A 70 -9.24 21.91 5.65
C LEU A 70 -9.63 20.45 5.90
N LYS A 71 -10.13 20.14 7.08
CA LYS A 71 -10.59 18.77 7.42
C LYS A 71 -11.71 18.30 6.49
N LYS A 72 -12.69 19.17 6.25
CA LYS A 72 -13.80 18.87 5.35
C LYS A 72 -13.32 18.60 3.92
N ARG A 73 -12.42 19.45 3.43
CA ARG A 73 -11.85 19.27 2.09
C ARG A 73 -11.04 17.99 1.98
N LEU A 74 -10.27 17.64 3.01
CA LEU A 74 -9.53 16.39 3.06
C LEU A 74 -10.44 15.16 3.02
N GLU A 75 -11.56 15.20 3.74
CA GLU A 75 -12.55 14.11 3.71
C GLU A 75 -13.16 13.96 2.32
N GLU A 76 -13.52 15.06 1.66
CA GLU A 76 -14.07 15.05 0.31
C GLU A 76 -13.06 14.47 -0.69
N LEU A 77 -11.82 14.94 -0.65
CA LEU A 77 -10.74 14.45 -1.52
C LEU A 77 -10.45 12.99 -1.28
N SER A 78 -10.36 12.59 -0.03
CA SER A 78 -10.13 11.18 0.34
C SER A 78 -11.24 10.28 -0.21
N GLY A 79 -12.50 10.70 -0.08
CA GLY A 79 -13.64 9.96 -0.60
C GLY A 79 -13.60 9.82 -2.12
N GLU A 80 -13.26 10.89 -2.83
CA GLU A 80 -13.14 10.87 -4.29
C GLU A 80 -11.98 10.02 -4.77
N ILE A 81 -10.82 10.12 -4.11
CA ILE A 81 -9.64 9.31 -4.43
C ILE A 81 -9.96 7.82 -4.24
N MET A 82 -10.60 7.46 -3.12
CA MET A 82 -10.95 6.07 -2.81
C MET A 82 -11.97 5.47 -3.77
N LYS A 83 -12.75 6.30 -4.47
CA LYS A 83 -13.71 5.86 -5.49
C LYS A 83 -13.09 5.74 -6.88
N ASN A 84 -11.88 6.24 -7.07
CA ASN A 84 -11.21 6.23 -8.36
C ASN A 84 -10.78 4.80 -8.72
N ASP A 85 -11.16 4.34 -9.93
CA ASP A 85 -10.85 2.99 -10.40
C ASP A 85 -9.35 2.72 -10.51
N ASN A 86 -8.59 3.69 -11.01
CA ASN A 86 -7.15 3.53 -11.19
C ASN A 86 -6.41 3.47 -9.85
N TYR A 87 -6.88 4.22 -8.86
CA TYR A 87 -6.38 4.14 -7.49
C TYR A 87 -6.61 2.74 -6.92
N ASN A 88 -7.83 2.23 -7.05
CA ASN A 88 -8.22 0.93 -6.51
C ASN A 88 -7.49 -0.22 -7.21
N LYS A 89 -7.32 -0.15 -8.52
CA LYS A 89 -6.58 -1.15 -9.29
C LYS A 89 -5.10 -1.19 -8.89
N PHE A 90 -4.51 -0.03 -8.71
CA PHE A 90 -3.12 0.07 -8.26
C PHE A 90 -2.95 -0.50 -6.84
N ALA A 91 -3.84 -0.15 -5.93
CA ALA A 91 -3.84 -0.68 -4.56
C ALA A 91 -3.99 -2.20 -4.55
N ALA A 92 -4.92 -2.75 -5.34
CA ALA A 92 -5.13 -4.19 -5.45
C ALA A 92 -3.90 -4.90 -6.04
N ALA A 93 -3.26 -4.31 -7.05
CA ALA A 93 -2.06 -4.87 -7.66
C ALA A 93 -0.88 -4.87 -6.68
N GLN A 94 -0.74 -3.83 -5.88
CA GLN A 94 0.28 -3.78 -4.81
C GLN A 94 0.03 -4.85 -3.75
N GLN A 95 -1.22 -5.04 -3.33
CA GLN A 95 -1.57 -6.10 -2.38
C GLN A 95 -1.26 -7.48 -2.91
N ALA A 96 -1.54 -7.74 -4.19
CA ALA A 96 -1.22 -9.02 -4.83
C ALA A 96 0.29 -9.26 -4.86
N MET A 97 1.07 -8.22 -5.14
CA MET A 97 2.54 -8.29 -5.14
C MET A 97 3.08 -8.55 -3.73
N ASP A 98 2.55 -7.85 -2.73
CA ASP A 98 2.93 -8.04 -1.32
C ASP A 98 2.60 -9.47 -0.86
N ALA A 99 1.46 -10.01 -1.27
CA ALA A 99 1.08 -11.39 -0.96
C ALA A 99 2.04 -12.40 -1.59
N LEU A 100 2.43 -12.18 -2.85
CA LEU A 100 3.43 -13.03 -3.52
C LEU A 100 4.76 -13.01 -2.77
N MET A 101 5.24 -11.83 -2.40
CA MET A 101 6.50 -11.68 -1.66
C MET A 101 6.42 -12.31 -0.27
N ALA A 102 5.26 -12.21 0.40
CA ALA A 102 5.05 -12.86 1.69
C ALA A 102 5.11 -14.38 1.55
N ASP A 103 4.51 -14.94 0.50
CA ASP A 103 4.55 -16.37 0.21
C ASP A 103 5.97 -16.85 -0.09
N VAL A 104 6.72 -16.08 -0.87
CA VAL A 104 8.13 -16.36 -1.19
C VAL A 104 8.94 -16.40 0.11
N ASN A 105 8.80 -15.39 0.96
CA ASN A 105 9.51 -15.32 2.22
C ASN A 105 9.13 -16.46 3.17
N ALA A 106 7.85 -16.81 3.20
CA ALA A 106 7.36 -17.93 4.02
C ALA A 106 7.97 -19.26 3.57
N GLU A 107 8.09 -19.49 2.26
CA GLU A 107 8.70 -20.70 1.72
C GLU A 107 10.19 -20.77 2.04
N ILE A 108 10.90 -19.65 1.94
CA ILE A 108 12.32 -19.57 2.32
C ILE A 108 12.48 -19.89 3.80
N LYS A 109 11.67 -19.31 4.66
CA LYS A 109 11.69 -19.59 6.11
C LYS A 109 11.37 -21.05 6.42
N PHE A 110 10.41 -21.62 5.72
CA PHE A 110 10.06 -23.03 5.87
C PHE A 110 11.26 -23.93 5.60
N CYS A 111 12.04 -23.63 4.56
CA CYS A 111 13.26 -24.39 4.23
C CYS A 111 14.32 -24.28 5.33
N ILE A 112 14.35 -23.19 6.08
CA ILE A 112 15.34 -22.95 7.15
C ILE A 112 14.87 -23.56 8.47
N THR A 113 13.62 -23.34 8.86
CA THR A 113 13.10 -23.66 10.19
C THR A 113 12.22 -24.93 10.23
N GLY A 114 11.71 -25.35 9.07
CA GLY A 114 10.75 -26.47 9.00
C GLY A 114 9.33 -26.08 9.43
N GLU A 115 9.10 -24.81 9.73
CA GLU A 115 7.80 -24.33 10.19
C GLU A 115 7.18 -23.37 9.18
N ARG A 116 5.88 -23.56 8.92
CA ARG A 116 5.11 -22.61 8.10
C ARG A 116 4.48 -21.56 9.02
N PRO A 117 4.43 -20.29 8.60
CA PRO A 117 3.76 -19.27 9.40
C PRO A 117 2.29 -19.67 9.57
N SER A 118 1.77 -19.49 10.78
CA SER A 118 0.36 -19.77 11.06
C SER A 118 -0.51 -18.73 10.32
N THR A 119 -1.50 -19.22 9.60
CA THR A 119 -2.51 -18.38 8.94
C THR A 119 -3.61 -17.97 9.92
N CYS A 120 -3.27 -17.83 11.19
CA CYS A 120 -4.24 -17.51 12.22
C CYS A 120 -4.77 -16.09 12.05
N THR A 121 -6.05 -16.00 11.71
CA THR A 121 -6.75 -14.71 11.52
C THR A 121 -7.33 -14.17 12.84
N HIS A 122 -6.82 -14.62 13.97
CA HIS A 122 -7.32 -14.34 15.32
C HIS A 122 -8.71 -14.95 15.61
N ASP A 123 -9.25 -15.71 14.70
CA ASP A 123 -10.48 -16.45 14.90
C ASP A 123 -10.13 -17.91 15.22
N CYS A 124 -10.07 -18.22 16.51
CA CYS A 124 -9.69 -19.55 17.01
C CYS A 124 -10.69 -20.65 16.65
N SER A 125 -11.90 -20.30 16.20
CA SER A 125 -12.90 -21.28 15.79
C SER A 125 -12.58 -21.95 14.47
N THR A 126 -11.77 -21.29 13.62
CA THR A 126 -11.38 -21.79 12.29
C THR A 126 -9.91 -22.23 12.23
N CYS A 127 -9.18 -22.04 13.33
CA CYS A 127 -7.75 -22.33 13.37
C CYS A 127 -7.48 -23.76 13.88
N ALA A 128 -7.01 -24.65 12.99
CA ALA A 128 -6.69 -26.03 13.33
C ALA A 128 -5.42 -26.17 14.19
N GLY A 129 -4.68 -25.08 14.42
CA GLY A 129 -3.41 -25.08 15.13
C GLY A 129 -3.38 -24.45 16.51
N CYS A 130 -4.50 -23.94 17.01
CA CYS A 130 -4.59 -23.29 18.32
C CYS A 130 -5.11 -24.23 19.40
N HIS A 131 -4.38 -25.29 19.65
CA HIS A 131 -4.72 -26.25 20.73
C HIS A 131 -3.61 -26.36 21.77
#